data_00b2efc4661fde7db317eb917c2fe22a
#
_entry.id   00b2efc4661fde7db317eb917c2fe22a
#
_cell.length_a   1.000
_cell.length_b   1.000
_cell.length_c   1.000
_cell.angle_alpha   90.00
_cell.angle_beta   90.00
_cell.angle_gamma   90.00
#
_symmetry.space_group_name_H-M   'P 1'
#
loop_
_entity.id
_entity.type
_entity.pdbx_description
1 polymer ?
#
loop_
_entity_poly.entity_id
_entity_poly.type
_entity_poly.pdbx_seq_one_letter_code
_entity_poly.pdbx_strand_id
1 'polypeptide(L)'
;MADAATQPAWEAVIGLETHVQLGTDSKIFTAASTTFGDDPNTHIDPVVCGLPGTLPVLNQKVLEYAVKAAMALNLNIAEHSKFDRKQYFYPDLPKNYQISQYDQPIAEEGWIEVEVAEKGKDTYLKTIGIERLHMEEDAGKLVHAGSDRLAGSTHSLVDYNRAGVALAEIVSKPDLRTGREAAEYASEIRRIMRYLGVSDGNMQEGSLRCDVNISVRRGPDAPFGTKVEIKNMNSFSAIQKACDYEIQRQIKAYENGEPIVQETRLWDEGKQLTKSMRSKDCLLYTSPSPRD
;
A
#
# COMPACT_ATOMS: atom_id res chain seq x y z
N MET A 1 -10.78 15.87 -47.95
CA MET A 1 -11.39 15.26 -46.75
C MET A 1 -10.22 14.85 -45.89
N ALA A 2 -9.94 15.58 -44.81
CA ALA A 2 -8.87 15.21 -43.89
C ALA A 2 -9.31 13.90 -43.20
N ASP A 3 -8.46 12.90 -43.30
CA ASP A 3 -8.57 11.63 -42.56
C ASP A 3 -8.75 11.96 -41.09
N ALA A 4 -9.89 11.66 -40.51
CA ALA A 4 -10.08 11.74 -39.08
C ALA A 4 -9.19 10.63 -38.46
N ALA A 5 -7.96 10.98 -38.11
CA ALA A 5 -7.05 10.10 -37.42
C ALA A 5 -7.78 9.58 -36.18
N THR A 6 -8.14 8.31 -36.18
CA THR A 6 -8.81 7.65 -35.08
C THR A 6 -7.94 7.84 -33.86
N GLN A 7 -8.40 8.59 -32.85
CA GLN A 7 -7.64 8.80 -31.63
C GLN A 7 -7.31 7.44 -31.00
N PRO A 8 -6.09 7.21 -30.51
CA PRO A 8 -5.74 5.96 -29.84
C PRO A 8 -6.72 5.65 -28.70
N ALA A 9 -7.00 4.37 -28.50
CA ALA A 9 -7.84 3.93 -27.39
C ALA A 9 -7.25 4.34 -26.03
N TRP A 10 -8.11 4.56 -25.04
CA TRP A 10 -7.67 4.78 -23.67
C TRP A 10 -7.00 3.52 -23.11
N GLU A 11 -5.90 3.69 -22.43
CA GLU A 11 -5.16 2.66 -21.71
C GLU A 11 -5.03 3.07 -20.24
N ALA A 12 -5.37 2.15 -19.33
CA ALA A 12 -5.11 2.32 -17.92
C ALA A 12 -3.63 2.01 -17.60
N VAL A 13 -3.08 2.73 -16.64
CA VAL A 13 -1.73 2.52 -16.09
C VAL A 13 -1.89 2.37 -14.59
N ILE A 14 -1.63 1.16 -14.08
CA ILE A 14 -1.93 0.78 -12.70
C ILE A 14 -0.67 0.20 -12.05
N GLY A 15 -0.37 0.66 -10.84
CA GLY A 15 0.61 0.09 -9.93
C GLY A 15 -0.01 -0.10 -8.54
N LEU A 16 0.50 -1.07 -7.79
CA LEU A 16 0.06 -1.37 -6.44
C LEU A 16 1.19 -1.16 -5.42
N GLU A 17 0.81 -0.59 -4.29
CA GLU A 17 1.58 -0.63 -3.05
C GLU A 17 0.92 -1.66 -2.13
N THR A 18 1.64 -2.74 -1.83
CA THR A 18 1.10 -3.86 -1.04
C THR A 18 1.84 -3.94 0.28
N HIS A 19 1.13 -3.69 1.37
CA HIS A 19 1.65 -3.80 2.73
C HIS A 19 1.33 -5.18 3.29
N VAL A 20 2.34 -5.89 3.73
CA VAL A 20 2.25 -7.24 4.28
C VAL A 20 2.78 -7.22 5.71
N GLN A 21 1.93 -7.50 6.70
CA GLN A 21 2.40 -7.75 8.06
C GLN A 21 3.18 -9.06 8.10
N LEU A 22 4.42 -9.00 8.60
CA LEU A 22 5.25 -10.18 8.78
C LEU A 22 4.90 -10.88 10.09
N GLY A 23 4.60 -12.17 10.02
CA GLY A 23 4.09 -12.98 11.12
C GLY A 23 5.17 -13.38 12.13
N THR A 24 5.79 -12.41 12.77
CA THR A 24 6.76 -12.60 13.86
C THR A 24 6.08 -12.46 15.22
N ASP A 25 6.57 -13.17 16.24
CA ASP A 25 5.99 -13.15 17.60
C ASP A 25 6.24 -11.81 18.34
N SER A 26 7.22 -11.04 17.88
CA SER A 26 7.54 -9.72 18.41
C SER A 26 7.68 -8.69 17.31
N LYS A 27 7.55 -7.42 17.66
CA LYS A 27 7.57 -6.26 16.76
C LYS A 27 8.93 -6.07 16.09
N ILE A 28 8.98 -5.17 15.09
CA ILE A 28 10.19 -4.97 14.27
C ILE A 28 11.38 -4.45 15.08
N PHE A 29 11.16 -3.60 16.09
CA PHE A 29 12.23 -2.93 16.82
C PHE A 29 12.20 -3.14 18.33
N THR A 30 11.38 -4.05 18.83
CA THR A 30 11.18 -4.30 20.25
C THR A 30 10.65 -5.71 20.50
N ALA A 31 10.75 -6.17 21.74
CA ALA A 31 10.26 -7.47 22.17
C ALA A 31 8.74 -7.50 22.48
N ALA A 32 8.02 -6.37 22.33
CA ALA A 32 6.58 -6.34 22.54
C ALA A 32 5.87 -7.32 21.59
N SER A 33 4.81 -7.98 22.10
CA SER A 33 4.05 -8.99 21.36
C SER A 33 3.32 -8.43 20.13
N THR A 34 3.10 -9.27 19.15
CA THR A 34 2.30 -9.01 17.96
C THR A 34 0.97 -9.74 17.96
N THR A 35 0.59 -10.42 19.06
CA THR A 35 -0.66 -11.17 19.18
C THR A 35 -1.86 -10.29 18.83
N PHE A 36 -2.74 -10.81 17.98
CA PHE A 36 -3.94 -10.11 17.54
C PHE A 36 -5.12 -10.44 18.48
N GLY A 37 -5.96 -9.44 18.77
CA GLY A 37 -7.23 -9.63 19.49
C GLY A 37 -7.17 -9.44 20.99
N ASP A 38 -6.02 -9.16 21.57
CA ASP A 38 -5.88 -8.84 23.00
C ASP A 38 -6.43 -7.44 23.33
N ASP A 39 -6.59 -7.17 24.63
CA ASP A 39 -7.09 -5.88 25.11
C ASP A 39 -6.24 -4.70 24.57
N PRO A 40 -6.86 -3.56 24.22
CA PRO A 40 -6.14 -2.42 23.68
C PRO A 40 -4.98 -1.93 24.56
N ASN A 41 -3.87 -1.56 23.93
CA ASN A 41 -2.69 -1.01 24.58
C ASN A 41 -2.01 -1.94 25.60
N THR A 42 -2.12 -3.26 25.42
CA THR A 42 -1.41 -4.25 26.24
C THR A 42 -0.06 -4.67 25.64
N HIS A 43 0.12 -4.50 24.32
CA HIS A 43 1.37 -4.82 23.59
C HIS A 43 2.19 -3.56 23.32
N ILE A 44 2.49 -2.83 24.36
CA ILE A 44 3.28 -1.60 24.30
C ILE A 44 4.49 -1.69 25.25
N ASP A 45 5.54 -0.97 24.89
CA ASP A 45 6.74 -0.80 25.69
C ASP A 45 7.34 0.61 25.48
N PRO A 46 8.41 0.99 26.18
CA PRO A 46 9.03 2.30 26.02
C PRO A 46 9.48 2.63 24.59
N VAL A 47 9.89 1.62 23.78
CA VAL A 47 10.30 1.82 22.38
C VAL A 47 9.09 2.10 21.50
N VAL A 48 8.01 1.33 21.64
CA VAL A 48 6.75 1.56 20.91
C VAL A 48 6.21 2.95 21.22
N CYS A 49 6.23 3.36 22.49
CA CYS A 49 5.75 4.67 22.93
C CYS A 49 6.70 5.83 22.56
N GLY A 50 7.91 5.55 22.10
CA GLY A 50 8.89 6.57 21.73
C GLY A 50 9.41 7.37 22.92
N LEU A 51 9.55 6.73 24.10
CA LEU A 51 10.03 7.42 25.30
C LEU A 51 11.48 7.87 25.13
N PRO A 52 11.88 9.00 25.73
CA PRO A 52 13.24 9.50 25.63
C PRO A 52 14.28 8.49 26.11
N GLY A 53 15.35 8.33 25.34
CA GLY A 53 16.47 7.45 25.68
C GLY A 53 16.31 5.99 25.22
N THR A 54 15.16 5.62 24.65
CA THR A 54 14.96 4.28 24.07
C THR A 54 15.55 4.21 22.66
N LEU A 55 16.14 3.05 22.33
CA LEU A 55 16.72 2.78 21.01
C LEU A 55 16.06 1.55 20.38
N PRO A 56 15.71 1.62 19.09
CA PRO A 56 15.20 0.48 18.36
C PRO A 56 16.29 -0.57 18.14
N VAL A 57 15.91 -1.86 18.21
CA VAL A 57 16.77 -2.98 17.86
C VAL A 57 16.06 -3.87 16.86
N LEU A 58 16.63 -4.01 15.67
CA LEU A 58 16.00 -4.78 14.59
C LEU A 58 15.81 -6.26 14.97
N ASN A 59 14.58 -6.73 14.80
CA ASN A 59 14.24 -8.14 14.95
C ASN A 59 14.82 -8.95 13.79
N GLN A 60 15.72 -9.88 14.09
CA GLN A 60 16.37 -10.73 13.10
C GLN A 60 15.34 -11.54 12.28
N LYS A 61 14.24 -11.99 12.89
CA LYS A 61 13.22 -12.77 12.19
C LYS A 61 12.47 -11.97 11.13
N VAL A 62 12.28 -10.68 11.37
CA VAL A 62 11.72 -9.76 10.38
C VAL A 62 12.63 -9.65 9.16
N LEU A 63 13.94 -9.49 9.38
CA LEU A 63 14.92 -9.47 8.29
C LEU A 63 14.91 -10.78 7.48
N GLU A 64 14.90 -11.93 8.17
CA GLU A 64 14.81 -13.25 7.50
C GLU A 64 13.55 -13.37 6.64
N TYR A 65 12.41 -12.89 7.13
CA TYR A 65 11.14 -12.95 6.39
C TYR A 65 11.11 -11.98 5.21
N ALA A 66 11.65 -10.77 5.38
CA ALA A 66 11.77 -9.81 4.28
C ALA A 66 12.67 -10.34 3.15
N VAL A 67 13.82 -10.95 3.50
CA VAL A 67 14.72 -11.57 2.53
C VAL A 67 14.05 -12.76 1.81
N LYS A 68 13.33 -13.63 2.54
CA LYS A 68 12.57 -14.73 1.90
C LYS A 68 11.53 -14.20 0.91
N ALA A 69 10.79 -13.17 1.30
CA ALA A 69 9.82 -12.54 0.42
C ALA A 69 10.50 -11.93 -0.82
N ALA A 70 11.60 -11.20 -0.64
CA ALA A 70 12.36 -10.60 -1.73
C ALA A 70 12.88 -11.64 -2.73
N MET A 71 13.42 -12.77 -2.24
CA MET A 71 13.89 -13.87 -3.09
C MET A 71 12.74 -14.45 -3.93
N ALA A 72 11.58 -14.69 -3.34
CA ALA A 72 10.41 -15.24 -4.05
C ALA A 72 9.81 -14.26 -5.08
N LEU A 73 10.06 -12.97 -4.92
CA LEU A 73 9.66 -11.91 -5.83
C LEU A 73 10.75 -11.58 -6.87
N ASN A 74 11.79 -12.42 -6.98
CA ASN A 74 12.94 -12.23 -7.86
C ASN A 74 13.64 -10.88 -7.71
N LEU A 75 13.59 -10.28 -6.51
CA LEU A 75 14.25 -9.00 -6.23
C LEU A 75 15.75 -9.19 -5.99
N ASN A 76 16.52 -8.20 -6.37
CA ASN A 76 17.93 -8.09 -6.03
C ASN A 76 18.06 -7.60 -4.59
N ILE A 77 18.64 -8.42 -3.72
CA ILE A 77 18.85 -8.07 -2.30
C ILE A 77 20.05 -7.16 -2.19
N ALA A 78 19.88 -6.03 -1.51
CA ALA A 78 20.93 -5.05 -1.30
C ALA A 78 22.00 -5.58 -0.32
N GLU A 79 23.28 -5.35 -0.62
CA GLU A 79 24.39 -5.63 0.31
C GLU A 79 24.37 -4.67 1.51
N HIS A 80 23.88 -3.45 1.30
CA HIS A 80 23.73 -2.42 2.31
C HIS A 80 22.34 -1.80 2.22
N SER A 81 21.67 -1.70 3.35
CA SER A 81 20.40 -1.00 3.46
C SER A 81 20.40 -0.13 4.73
N LYS A 82 19.52 0.85 4.79
CA LYS A 82 19.38 1.69 5.98
C LYS A 82 17.92 1.94 6.30
N PHE A 83 17.65 2.30 7.55
CA PHE A 83 16.37 2.82 7.97
C PHE A 83 16.40 4.34 8.03
N ASP A 84 15.30 4.95 7.63
CA ASP A 84 15.04 6.38 7.63
C ASP A 84 13.86 6.69 8.55
N ARG A 85 13.69 7.97 8.90
CA ARG A 85 12.53 8.44 9.66
C ARG A 85 11.56 9.16 8.72
N LYS A 86 10.41 8.52 8.48
CA LYS A 86 9.28 9.11 7.74
C LYS A 86 8.44 9.93 8.72
N GLN A 87 8.55 11.23 8.67
CA GLN A 87 7.82 12.14 9.57
C GLN A 87 6.32 12.03 9.30
N TYR A 88 5.56 11.74 10.38
CA TYR A 88 4.13 11.55 10.29
C TYR A 88 3.49 11.91 11.63
N PHE A 89 2.92 13.12 11.70
CA PHE A 89 2.31 13.66 12.92
C PHE A 89 0.83 13.30 12.98
N TYR A 90 0.55 12.10 13.48
CA TYR A 90 -0.82 11.63 13.65
C TYR A 90 -0.93 10.77 14.92
N PRO A 91 -2.11 10.71 15.59
CA PRO A 91 -2.25 10.04 16.89
C PRO A 91 -1.90 8.55 16.90
N ASP A 92 -1.95 7.86 15.76
CA ASP A 92 -1.61 6.44 15.64
C ASP A 92 -0.11 6.15 15.60
N LEU A 93 0.75 7.19 15.56
CA LEU A 93 2.20 7.08 15.67
C LEU A 93 2.70 7.85 16.91
N PRO A 94 2.93 7.18 18.05
CA PRO A 94 3.29 7.85 19.30
C PRO A 94 4.64 8.56 19.26
N LYS A 95 5.55 8.14 18.37
CA LYS A 95 6.86 8.75 18.13
C LYS A 95 6.81 9.97 17.20
N ASN A 96 5.67 10.24 16.54
CA ASN A 96 5.51 11.22 15.46
C ASN A 96 6.33 10.94 14.20
N TYR A 97 6.94 9.77 14.08
CA TYR A 97 7.58 9.27 12.87
C TYR A 97 7.43 7.75 12.77
N GLN A 98 7.54 7.24 11.57
CA GLN A 98 7.61 5.83 11.26
C GLN A 98 9.06 5.51 10.86
N ILE A 99 9.64 4.46 11.43
CA ILE A 99 10.90 3.92 10.93
C ILE A 99 10.58 3.12 9.68
N SER A 100 11.18 3.49 8.56
CA SER A 100 10.95 2.92 7.25
C SER A 100 12.26 2.86 6.45
N GLN A 101 12.24 2.48 5.20
CA GLN A 101 13.39 2.55 4.29
C GLN A 101 12.98 3.37 3.06
N TYR A 102 13.85 4.24 2.55
CA TYR A 102 13.54 5.11 1.42
C TYR A 102 14.49 4.88 0.24
N ASP A 103 15.69 5.44 0.30
CA ASP A 103 16.67 5.43 -0.81
C ASP A 103 17.60 4.21 -0.80
N GLN A 104 17.59 3.41 0.26
CA GLN A 104 18.35 2.15 0.38
C GLN A 104 17.46 1.05 0.98
N PRO A 105 16.46 0.58 0.24
CA PRO A 105 15.58 -0.50 0.69
C PRO A 105 16.33 -1.83 0.76
N ILE A 106 15.71 -2.84 1.37
CA ILE A 106 16.31 -4.17 1.49
C ILE A 106 16.45 -4.88 0.14
N ALA A 107 15.55 -4.61 -0.82
CA ALA A 107 15.61 -5.25 -2.14
C ALA A 107 14.88 -4.41 -3.22
N GLU A 108 15.38 -4.50 -4.46
CA GLU A 108 14.91 -3.73 -5.61
C GLU A 108 14.90 -4.56 -6.89
N GLU A 109 14.18 -4.07 -7.90
CA GLU A 109 14.20 -4.56 -9.28
C GLU A 109 13.91 -6.06 -9.41
N GLY A 110 12.69 -6.45 -9.06
CA GLY A 110 12.18 -7.80 -9.20
C GLY A 110 11.02 -7.91 -10.18
N TRP A 111 10.42 -9.09 -10.21
CA TRP A 111 9.26 -9.38 -11.04
C TRP A 111 8.54 -10.65 -10.58
N ILE A 112 7.27 -10.74 -10.93
CA ILE A 112 6.49 -11.98 -10.83
C ILE A 112 5.68 -12.22 -12.10
N GLU A 113 5.35 -13.48 -12.38
CA GLU A 113 4.35 -13.83 -13.40
C GLU A 113 3.02 -14.10 -12.71
N VAL A 114 1.97 -13.51 -13.26
CA VAL A 114 0.61 -13.64 -12.76
C VAL A 114 -0.26 -14.26 -13.84
N GLU A 115 -0.98 -15.30 -13.47
CA GLU A 115 -1.99 -15.90 -14.34
C GLU A 115 -3.28 -15.08 -14.26
N VAL A 116 -3.69 -14.52 -15.39
CA VAL A 116 -4.91 -13.72 -15.50
C VAL A 116 -5.99 -14.52 -16.20
N ALA A 117 -7.00 -14.91 -15.42
CA ALA A 117 -8.16 -15.64 -15.91
C ALA A 117 -9.40 -14.73 -15.90
N GLU A 118 -10.05 -14.57 -17.02
CA GLU A 118 -11.29 -13.81 -17.16
C GLU A 118 -12.36 -14.68 -17.82
N LYS A 119 -13.59 -14.67 -17.27
CA LYS A 119 -14.67 -15.49 -17.80
C LYS A 119 -14.97 -15.18 -19.27
N GLY A 120 -14.86 -16.21 -20.11
CA GLY A 120 -15.10 -16.11 -21.55
C GLY A 120 -13.94 -15.60 -22.39
N LYS A 121 -12.77 -15.46 -21.80
CA LYS A 121 -11.50 -15.14 -22.48
C LYS A 121 -10.46 -16.22 -22.20
N ASP A 122 -9.46 -16.31 -23.05
CA ASP A 122 -8.32 -17.19 -22.82
C ASP A 122 -7.50 -16.67 -21.63
N THR A 123 -7.06 -17.60 -20.79
CA THR A 123 -6.12 -17.31 -19.71
C THR A 123 -4.75 -16.95 -20.28
N TYR A 124 -4.10 -15.93 -19.72
CA TYR A 124 -2.77 -15.52 -20.13
C TYR A 124 -1.86 -15.27 -18.94
N LEU A 125 -0.56 -15.39 -19.15
CA LEU A 125 0.46 -15.00 -18.16
C LEU A 125 0.89 -13.57 -18.42
N LYS A 126 1.04 -12.81 -17.34
CA LYS A 126 1.51 -11.43 -17.37
C LYS A 126 2.68 -11.27 -16.39
N THR A 127 3.81 -10.82 -16.92
CA THR A 127 4.95 -10.42 -16.09
C THR A 127 4.70 -9.01 -15.56
N ILE A 128 4.86 -8.83 -14.26
CA ILE A 128 4.69 -7.56 -13.56
C ILE A 128 6.00 -7.27 -12.81
N GLY A 129 6.61 -6.12 -13.12
CA GLY A 129 7.79 -5.64 -12.45
C GLY A 129 7.49 -5.24 -11.01
N ILE A 130 8.45 -5.46 -10.13
CA ILE A 130 8.44 -4.98 -8.74
C ILE A 130 9.60 -4.01 -8.60
N GLU A 131 9.28 -2.78 -8.21
CA GLU A 131 10.28 -1.72 -8.04
C GLU A 131 11.15 -2.00 -6.84
N ARG A 132 10.51 -2.26 -5.67
CA ARG A 132 11.22 -2.52 -4.42
C ARG A 132 10.37 -3.30 -3.42
N LEU A 133 11.06 -3.87 -2.45
CA LEU A 133 10.53 -4.29 -1.16
C LEU A 133 11.32 -3.56 -0.07
N HIS A 134 10.62 -2.91 0.85
CA HIS A 134 11.23 -2.28 2.01
C HIS A 134 10.51 -2.65 3.31
N MET A 135 11.25 -2.56 4.42
CA MET A 135 10.74 -2.84 5.75
C MET A 135 10.32 -1.54 6.45
N GLU A 136 9.21 -1.59 7.18
CA GLU A 136 8.74 -0.47 7.98
C GLU A 136 7.91 -0.92 9.20
N GLU A 137 7.60 0.01 10.08
CA GLU A 137 6.68 -0.19 11.20
C GLU A 137 5.23 0.02 10.77
N ASP A 138 4.30 -0.77 11.30
CA ASP A 138 2.88 -0.44 11.20
C ASP A 138 2.50 0.65 12.21
N ALA A 139 1.46 1.41 11.88
CA ALA A 139 0.85 2.39 12.78
C ALA A 139 -0.14 1.73 13.74
N GLY A 140 -0.51 2.42 14.82
CA GLY A 140 -1.58 2.03 15.71
C GLY A 140 -2.96 2.02 15.02
N LYS A 141 -3.99 1.65 15.75
CA LYS A 141 -5.37 1.62 15.28
C LYS A 141 -6.14 2.79 15.88
N LEU A 142 -6.86 3.52 15.03
CA LEU A 142 -7.81 4.55 15.47
C LEU A 142 -9.24 4.00 15.40
N VAL A 143 -9.98 4.20 16.48
CA VAL A 143 -11.41 3.87 16.56
C VAL A 143 -12.18 5.16 16.85
N HIS A 144 -13.05 5.56 15.92
CA HIS A 144 -13.83 6.79 16.02
C HIS A 144 -15.16 6.51 16.74
N ALA A 145 -15.42 7.24 17.84
CA ALA A 145 -16.65 7.06 18.61
C ALA A 145 -17.84 7.69 17.90
N GLY A 146 -18.91 6.88 17.70
CA GLY A 146 -20.17 7.32 17.11
C GLY A 146 -20.20 7.49 15.59
N SER A 147 -19.11 7.18 14.90
CA SER A 147 -19.00 7.28 13.42
C SER A 147 -17.85 6.41 12.93
N ASP A 148 -17.98 5.83 11.73
CA ASP A 148 -16.88 5.11 11.06
C ASP A 148 -15.80 6.06 10.52
N ARG A 149 -15.95 7.37 10.70
CA ARG A 149 -15.06 8.41 10.20
C ARG A 149 -14.81 9.47 11.26
N LEU A 150 -13.67 10.17 11.14
CA LEU A 150 -13.32 11.32 11.97
C LEU A 150 -14.39 12.43 11.90
N ALA A 151 -14.95 12.68 10.72
CA ALA A 151 -16.06 13.61 10.54
C ALA A 151 -17.35 13.04 11.15
N GLY A 152 -17.85 13.67 12.22
CA GLY A 152 -19.02 13.25 12.98
C GLY A 152 -18.69 12.49 14.27
N SER A 153 -17.41 12.20 14.54
CA SER A 153 -16.94 11.61 15.78
C SER A 153 -16.72 12.70 16.84
N THR A 154 -17.07 12.42 18.08
CA THR A 154 -16.80 13.34 19.21
C THR A 154 -15.41 13.16 19.79
N HIS A 155 -14.82 11.97 19.64
CA HIS A 155 -13.48 11.62 20.06
C HIS A 155 -13.00 10.36 19.34
N SER A 156 -11.71 10.11 19.37
CA SER A 156 -11.10 8.89 18.85
C SER A 156 -10.31 8.19 19.93
N LEU A 157 -10.44 6.86 19.98
CA LEU A 157 -9.61 6.01 20.81
C LEU A 157 -8.41 5.52 19.98
N VAL A 158 -7.25 5.42 20.62
CA VAL A 158 -6.03 4.94 19.98
C VAL A 158 -5.61 3.64 20.65
N ASP A 159 -5.41 2.61 19.83
CA ASP A 159 -4.84 1.34 20.23
C ASP A 159 -3.48 1.13 19.59
N TYR A 160 -2.43 1.09 20.39
CA TYR A 160 -1.04 0.92 19.96
C TYR A 160 -0.59 -0.55 19.89
N ASN A 161 -1.47 -1.54 20.09
CA ASN A 161 -1.08 -2.94 19.95
C ASN A 161 -0.49 -3.24 18.57
N ARG A 162 -1.01 -2.60 17.52
CA ARG A 162 -0.47 -2.74 16.16
C ARG A 162 0.76 -1.87 15.90
N ALA A 163 0.96 -0.77 16.61
CA ALA A 163 2.09 0.14 16.40
C ALA A 163 3.42 -0.60 16.55
N GLY A 164 4.29 -0.52 15.55
CA GLY A 164 5.58 -1.22 15.53
C GLY A 164 5.52 -2.69 15.11
N VAL A 165 4.36 -3.22 14.69
CA VAL A 165 4.30 -4.51 14.00
C VAL A 165 5.06 -4.40 12.69
N ALA A 166 5.82 -5.45 12.33
CA ALA A 166 6.65 -5.43 11.15
C ALA A 166 5.84 -5.47 9.87
N LEU A 167 6.10 -4.54 8.94
CA LEU A 167 5.56 -4.52 7.59
C LEU A 167 6.67 -4.72 6.56
N ALA A 168 6.35 -5.45 5.49
CA ALA A 168 7.02 -5.37 4.21
C ALA A 168 6.11 -4.62 3.23
N GLU A 169 6.56 -3.48 2.71
CA GLU A 169 5.88 -2.79 1.62
C GLU A 169 6.49 -3.22 0.29
N ILE A 170 5.65 -3.73 -0.61
CA ILE A 170 6.01 -4.20 -1.94
C ILE A 170 5.39 -3.24 -2.94
N VAL A 171 6.22 -2.56 -3.71
CA VAL A 171 5.80 -1.58 -4.72
C VAL A 171 5.95 -2.17 -6.11
N SER A 172 4.86 -2.33 -6.83
CA SER A 172 4.91 -2.78 -8.23
C SER A 172 5.28 -1.66 -9.19
N LYS A 173 5.86 -2.01 -10.33
CA LYS A 173 5.89 -1.11 -11.49
C LYS A 173 4.48 -0.92 -12.05
N PRO A 174 4.22 0.17 -12.79
CA PRO A 174 2.89 0.48 -13.32
C PRO A 174 2.58 -0.34 -14.60
N ASP A 175 2.71 -1.65 -14.50
CA ASP A 175 2.59 -2.58 -15.63
C ASP A 175 1.19 -3.14 -15.82
N LEU A 176 0.31 -2.95 -14.84
CA LEU A 176 -1.06 -3.43 -14.85
C LEU A 176 -1.95 -2.51 -15.71
N ARG A 177 -2.92 -3.11 -16.40
CA ARG A 177 -3.78 -2.41 -17.37
C ARG A 177 -5.26 -2.56 -17.10
N THR A 178 -5.65 -3.52 -16.26
CA THR A 178 -7.07 -3.79 -15.93
C THR A 178 -7.25 -4.02 -14.44
N GLY A 179 -8.48 -3.81 -13.95
CA GLY A 179 -8.82 -4.12 -12.55
C GLY A 179 -8.65 -5.62 -12.25
N ARG A 180 -8.87 -6.49 -13.25
CA ARG A 180 -8.64 -7.93 -13.10
C ARG A 180 -7.16 -8.24 -12.87
N GLU A 181 -6.26 -7.68 -13.67
CA GLU A 181 -4.82 -7.85 -13.47
C GLU A 181 -4.38 -7.38 -12.08
N ALA A 182 -4.91 -6.25 -11.61
CA ALA A 182 -4.62 -5.72 -10.27
C ALA A 182 -5.06 -6.67 -9.14
N ALA A 183 -6.26 -7.26 -9.28
CA ALA A 183 -6.79 -8.22 -8.32
C ALA A 183 -5.97 -9.52 -8.30
N GLU A 184 -5.59 -10.03 -9.48
CA GLU A 184 -4.78 -11.26 -9.57
C GLU A 184 -3.36 -11.04 -9.06
N TYR A 185 -2.76 -9.88 -9.32
CA TYR A 185 -1.46 -9.51 -8.74
C TYR A 185 -1.51 -9.54 -7.21
N ALA A 186 -2.49 -8.85 -6.60
CA ALA A 186 -2.65 -8.83 -5.15
C ALA A 186 -2.90 -10.24 -4.57
N SER A 187 -3.69 -11.07 -5.28
CA SER A 187 -3.95 -12.46 -4.92
C SER A 187 -2.67 -13.30 -4.97
N GLU A 188 -1.83 -13.09 -5.99
CA GLU A 188 -0.56 -13.80 -6.15
C GLU A 188 0.44 -13.42 -5.05
N ILE A 189 0.59 -12.13 -4.74
CA ILE A 189 1.42 -11.68 -3.60
C ILE A 189 0.96 -12.38 -2.31
N ARG A 190 -0.35 -12.38 -2.03
CA ARG A 190 -0.89 -13.11 -0.85
C ARG A 190 -0.52 -14.58 -0.87
N ARG A 191 -0.65 -15.26 -2.02
CA ARG A 191 -0.36 -16.68 -2.18
C ARG A 191 1.11 -16.97 -1.88
N ILE A 192 2.02 -16.17 -2.42
CA ILE A 192 3.46 -16.27 -2.16
C ILE A 192 3.76 -16.09 -0.66
N MET A 193 3.27 -15.03 -0.03
CA MET A 193 3.55 -14.75 1.38
C MET A 193 3.04 -15.84 2.31
N ARG A 194 1.87 -16.40 2.02
CA ARG A 194 1.30 -17.53 2.77
C ARG A 194 2.09 -18.82 2.55
N TYR A 195 2.48 -19.12 1.31
CA TYR A 195 3.24 -20.31 0.99
C TYR A 195 4.62 -20.32 1.69
N LEU A 196 5.27 -19.16 1.76
CA LEU A 196 6.54 -18.97 2.47
C LEU A 196 6.39 -19.01 4.00
N GLY A 197 5.17 -18.93 4.52
CA GLY A 197 4.92 -18.84 5.96
C GLY A 197 5.40 -17.53 6.59
N VAL A 198 5.53 -16.46 5.81
CA VAL A 198 5.98 -15.14 6.30
C VAL A 198 4.84 -14.23 6.71
N SER A 199 3.61 -14.53 6.28
CA SER A 199 2.38 -13.80 6.64
C SER A 199 1.16 -14.70 6.46
N ASP A 200 0.08 -14.43 7.22
CA ASP A 200 -1.23 -15.07 7.00
C ASP A 200 -2.00 -14.44 5.83
N GLY A 201 -1.63 -13.21 5.43
CA GLY A 201 -2.22 -12.48 4.33
C GLY A 201 -3.70 -12.19 4.51
N ASN A 202 -4.17 -12.00 5.75
CA ASN A 202 -5.58 -11.74 6.04
C ASN A 202 -5.93 -10.26 5.80
N MET A 203 -6.67 -9.99 4.71
CA MET A 203 -7.10 -8.63 4.37
C MET A 203 -8.13 -8.06 5.35
N GLN A 204 -8.95 -8.90 5.98
CA GLN A 204 -9.98 -8.44 6.90
C GLN A 204 -9.40 -7.99 8.25
N GLU A 205 -8.33 -8.62 8.69
CA GLU A 205 -7.59 -8.26 9.90
C GLU A 205 -6.51 -7.20 9.63
N GLY A 206 -6.26 -6.89 8.34
CA GLY A 206 -5.30 -5.89 7.92
C GLY A 206 -3.86 -6.39 7.80
N SER A 207 -3.65 -7.73 7.85
CA SER A 207 -2.32 -8.32 7.61
C SER A 207 -1.86 -8.19 6.14
N LEU A 208 -2.81 -7.97 5.22
CA LEU A 208 -2.55 -7.61 3.84
C LEU A 208 -3.41 -6.39 3.46
N ARG A 209 -2.78 -5.32 3.01
CA ARG A 209 -3.45 -4.12 2.53
C ARG A 209 -2.89 -3.75 1.17
N CYS A 210 -3.74 -3.28 0.27
CA CYS A 210 -3.33 -2.85 -1.07
C CYS A 210 -3.85 -1.44 -1.32
N ASP A 211 -2.95 -0.55 -1.71
CA ASP A 211 -3.25 0.76 -2.24
C ASP A 211 -3.00 0.75 -3.74
N VAL A 212 -3.92 1.27 -4.52
CA VAL A 212 -3.81 1.28 -5.99
C VAL A 212 -3.49 2.68 -6.46
N ASN A 213 -2.43 2.80 -7.25
CA ASN A 213 -2.09 4.01 -7.99
C ASN A 213 -2.56 3.83 -9.44
N ILE A 214 -3.43 4.72 -9.93
CA ILE A 214 -4.07 4.57 -11.23
C ILE A 214 -4.13 5.87 -12.01
N SER A 215 -3.83 5.80 -13.30
CA SER A 215 -4.06 6.86 -14.28
C SER A 215 -4.53 6.27 -15.61
N VAL A 216 -4.97 7.11 -16.54
CA VAL A 216 -5.30 6.71 -17.91
C VAL A 216 -4.53 7.59 -18.92
N ARG A 217 -4.18 7.01 -20.09
CA ARG A 217 -3.49 7.70 -21.18
C ARG A 217 -4.07 7.30 -22.55
N ARG A 218 -3.79 8.10 -23.58
CA ARG A 218 -4.19 7.80 -24.97
C ARG A 218 -3.12 6.97 -25.68
N GLY A 219 -3.22 5.64 -25.54
CA GLY A 219 -2.28 4.69 -26.13
C GLY A 219 -0.98 4.53 -25.36
N PRO A 220 -0.16 3.51 -25.72
CA PRO A 220 1.04 3.13 -24.99
C PRO A 220 2.18 4.15 -25.06
N ASP A 221 2.24 4.97 -26.09
CA ASP A 221 3.31 5.95 -26.33
C ASP A 221 3.02 7.32 -25.69
N ALA A 222 1.78 7.54 -25.20
CA ALA A 222 1.45 8.78 -24.52
C ALA A 222 2.08 8.84 -23.12
N PRO A 223 2.42 10.03 -22.61
CA PRO A 223 2.86 10.20 -21.24
C PRO A 223 1.78 9.73 -20.26
N PHE A 224 2.21 9.34 -19.06
CA PHE A 224 1.27 8.96 -18.01
C PHE A 224 0.34 10.12 -17.65
N GLY A 225 -0.93 9.80 -17.42
CA GLY A 225 -1.90 10.75 -16.91
C GLY A 225 -1.69 11.06 -15.43
N THR A 226 -2.50 11.97 -14.89
CA THR A 226 -2.47 12.32 -13.47
C THR A 226 -2.86 11.13 -12.60
N LYS A 227 -1.97 10.77 -11.69
CA LYS A 227 -2.12 9.63 -10.79
C LYS A 227 -3.13 9.92 -9.68
N VAL A 228 -4.04 8.98 -9.47
CA VAL A 228 -4.96 8.94 -8.32
C VAL A 228 -4.63 7.70 -7.49
N GLU A 229 -4.60 7.84 -6.18
CA GLU A 229 -4.42 6.75 -5.23
C GLU A 229 -5.79 6.30 -4.70
N ILE A 230 -6.06 4.99 -4.72
CA ILE A 230 -7.29 4.42 -4.16
C ILE A 230 -6.93 3.59 -2.94
N LYS A 231 -7.66 3.81 -1.85
CA LYS A 231 -7.51 3.11 -0.57
C LYS A 231 -8.80 2.44 -0.12
N ASN A 232 -8.71 1.65 0.96
CA ASN A 232 -9.85 1.01 1.61
C ASN A 232 -10.49 -0.13 0.82
N MET A 233 -9.68 -0.92 0.12
CA MET A 233 -10.14 -2.12 -0.58
C MET A 233 -9.83 -3.36 0.26
N ASN A 234 -10.86 -3.99 0.82
CA ASN A 234 -10.71 -5.08 1.78
C ASN A 234 -10.88 -6.49 1.17
N SER A 235 -10.88 -6.58 -0.15
CA SER A 235 -10.95 -7.82 -0.92
C SER A 235 -10.39 -7.66 -2.33
N PHE A 236 -9.99 -8.76 -2.97
CA PHE A 236 -9.54 -8.73 -4.37
C PHE A 236 -10.64 -8.28 -5.32
N SER A 237 -11.89 -8.67 -5.03
CA SER A 237 -13.06 -8.18 -5.79
C SER A 237 -13.22 -6.67 -5.66
N ALA A 238 -12.99 -6.10 -4.47
CA ALA A 238 -13.02 -4.66 -4.26
C ALA A 238 -11.90 -3.95 -5.03
N ILE A 239 -10.69 -4.52 -5.08
CA ILE A 239 -9.59 -4.00 -5.90
C ILE A 239 -10.00 -3.92 -7.37
N GLN A 240 -10.52 -5.02 -7.94
CA GLN A 240 -10.97 -5.04 -9.32
C GLN A 240 -12.02 -3.97 -9.60
N LYS A 241 -13.10 -3.94 -8.81
CA LYS A 241 -14.21 -3.01 -9.01
C LYS A 241 -13.81 -1.55 -8.84
N ALA A 242 -12.93 -1.26 -7.86
CA ALA A 242 -12.42 0.08 -7.62
C ALA A 242 -11.59 0.58 -8.81
N CYS A 243 -10.72 -0.26 -9.36
CA CYS A 243 -9.96 0.05 -10.57
C CYS A 243 -10.88 0.28 -11.78
N ASP A 244 -11.82 -0.63 -12.02
CA ASP A 244 -12.74 -0.54 -13.16
C ASP A 244 -13.60 0.74 -13.08
N TYR A 245 -14.10 1.08 -11.89
CA TYR A 245 -14.81 2.34 -11.67
C TYR A 245 -13.92 3.57 -11.93
N GLU A 246 -12.71 3.58 -11.39
CA GLU A 246 -11.82 4.73 -11.48
C GLU A 246 -11.32 4.97 -12.92
N ILE A 247 -11.05 3.89 -13.67
CA ILE A 247 -10.74 3.97 -15.11
C ILE A 247 -11.85 4.71 -15.85
N GLN A 248 -13.10 4.28 -15.65
CA GLN A 248 -14.25 4.89 -16.32
C GLN A 248 -14.46 6.34 -15.90
N ARG A 249 -14.27 6.64 -14.60
CA ARG A 249 -14.37 8.02 -14.08
C ARG A 249 -13.34 8.94 -14.73
N GLN A 250 -12.08 8.50 -14.82
CA GLN A 250 -11.00 9.32 -15.39
C GLN A 250 -11.18 9.52 -16.89
N ILE A 251 -11.54 8.46 -17.64
CA ILE A 251 -11.84 8.57 -19.07
C ILE A 251 -12.93 9.59 -19.30
N LYS A 252 -14.06 9.47 -18.59
CA LYS A 252 -15.19 10.38 -18.72
C LYS A 252 -14.80 11.84 -18.39
N ALA A 253 -14.01 12.06 -17.37
CA ALA A 253 -13.51 13.41 -17.01
C ALA A 253 -12.69 14.01 -18.17
N TYR A 254 -11.72 13.28 -18.69
CA TYR A 254 -10.92 13.74 -19.84
C TYR A 254 -11.75 13.99 -21.10
N GLU A 255 -12.76 13.16 -21.38
CA GLU A 255 -13.65 13.34 -22.52
C GLU A 255 -14.56 14.58 -22.38
N ASN A 256 -14.89 14.94 -21.14
CA ASN A 256 -15.62 16.18 -20.81
C ASN A 256 -14.71 17.42 -20.74
N GLY A 257 -13.39 17.27 -20.89
CA GLY A 257 -12.43 18.37 -20.70
C GLY A 257 -12.19 18.77 -19.24
N GLU A 258 -12.56 17.89 -18.30
CA GLU A 258 -12.36 18.10 -16.86
C GLU A 258 -10.95 17.63 -16.44
N PRO A 259 -10.20 18.40 -15.66
CA PRO A 259 -8.88 18.00 -15.20
C PRO A 259 -9.00 16.90 -14.12
N ILE A 260 -8.09 15.94 -14.17
CA ILE A 260 -7.87 15.00 -13.06
C ILE A 260 -6.88 15.64 -12.09
N VAL A 261 -7.24 15.69 -10.82
CA VAL A 261 -6.38 16.19 -9.73
C VAL A 261 -5.69 15.00 -9.06
N GLN A 262 -4.42 15.15 -8.72
CA GLN A 262 -3.69 14.15 -7.94
C GLN A 262 -4.23 14.13 -6.50
N GLU A 263 -4.95 13.08 -6.16
CA GLU A 263 -5.64 12.95 -4.88
C GLU A 263 -5.64 11.50 -4.37
N THR A 264 -5.94 11.34 -3.09
CA THR A 264 -6.29 10.05 -2.50
C THR A 264 -7.81 9.92 -2.46
N ARG A 265 -8.33 8.79 -2.94
CA ARG A 265 -9.74 8.45 -2.94
C ARG A 265 -9.99 7.18 -2.12
N LEU A 266 -11.13 7.10 -1.46
CA LEU A 266 -11.58 5.90 -0.73
C LEU A 266 -12.59 5.13 -1.56
N TRP A 267 -12.41 3.82 -1.66
CA TRP A 267 -13.43 2.93 -2.16
C TRP A 267 -14.58 2.79 -1.16
N ASP A 268 -15.79 3.02 -1.61
CA ASP A 268 -17.03 2.82 -0.84
C ASP A 268 -17.73 1.57 -1.38
N GLU A 269 -17.53 0.44 -0.68
CA GLU A 269 -18.09 -0.86 -1.09
C GLU A 269 -19.63 -0.83 -1.17
N GLY A 270 -20.30 -0.12 -0.28
CA GLY A 270 -21.76 -0.04 -0.27
C GLY A 270 -22.33 0.75 -1.45
N LYS A 271 -21.60 1.75 -1.95
CA LYS A 271 -22.02 2.60 -3.07
C LYS A 271 -21.34 2.25 -4.39
N GLN A 272 -20.36 1.33 -4.37
CA GLN A 272 -19.59 0.90 -5.53
C GLN A 272 -18.98 2.09 -6.31
N LEU A 273 -18.35 3.02 -5.58
CA LEU A 273 -17.71 4.21 -6.15
C LEU A 273 -16.52 4.67 -5.30
N THR A 274 -15.63 5.47 -5.89
CA THR A 274 -14.56 6.15 -5.17
C THR A 274 -15.00 7.54 -4.71
N LYS A 275 -14.57 7.96 -3.51
CA LYS A 275 -14.80 9.29 -2.96
C LYS A 275 -13.49 9.99 -2.67
N SER A 276 -13.36 11.28 -3.04
CA SER A 276 -12.22 12.09 -2.65
C SER A 276 -12.07 12.13 -1.14
N MET A 277 -10.86 11.92 -0.67
CA MET A 277 -10.50 11.99 0.75
C MET A 277 -9.72 13.27 1.04
N ARG A 278 -8.67 13.53 0.26
CA ARG A 278 -7.81 14.72 0.37
C ARG A 278 -7.02 14.93 -0.92
N SER A 279 -6.62 16.17 -1.19
CA SER A 279 -5.59 16.45 -2.20
C SER A 279 -4.20 16.11 -1.64
N LYS A 280 -3.32 15.52 -2.46
CA LYS A 280 -1.91 15.27 -2.07
C LYS A 280 -1.10 16.56 -1.93
N ASP A 281 -1.56 17.67 -2.48
CA ASP A 281 -0.91 18.98 -2.31
C ASP A 281 -0.83 19.43 -0.83
N CYS A 282 -1.69 18.89 0.05
CA CYS A 282 -1.61 19.09 1.50
C CYS A 282 -0.44 18.35 2.19
N LEU A 283 0.24 17.43 1.51
CA LEU A 283 1.37 16.70 2.08
C LEU A 283 2.72 17.45 1.96
N LEU A 284 2.76 18.55 1.20
CA LEU A 284 3.95 19.41 1.05
C LEU A 284 4.26 20.28 2.28
N TYR A 285 3.45 20.21 3.33
CA TYR A 285 3.69 20.91 4.61
C TYR A 285 4.30 20.05 5.69
N THR A 286 5.16 19.09 5.35
CA THR A 286 6.15 18.67 6.32
C THR A 286 7.24 19.73 6.30
N SER A 287 7.16 20.67 7.25
CA SER A 287 8.25 21.57 7.55
C SER A 287 9.55 20.76 7.65
N PRO A 288 10.63 21.12 6.93
CA PRO A 288 11.91 20.47 7.14
C PRO A 288 12.26 20.55 8.63
N SER A 289 12.80 19.46 9.18
CA SER A 289 13.30 19.46 10.55
C SER A 289 14.28 20.61 10.70
N PRO A 290 14.19 21.46 11.76
CA PRO A 290 15.16 22.53 11.97
C PRO A 290 16.58 22.03 12.30
N ARG A 291 16.88 20.75 12.06
CA ARG A 291 18.15 20.10 12.36
C ARG A 291 18.76 19.30 11.21
N ASP A 292 18.21 19.43 9.99
CA ASP A 292 18.85 18.88 8.79
C ASP A 292 19.74 19.95 8.14
#